data_ae8cb45eef10486010fcc9a5822181f2
#
_entry.id   ae8cb45eef10486010fcc9a5822181f2
#
_cell.length_a   1.000
_cell.length_b   1.000
_cell.length_c   1.000
_cell.angle_alpha   90.00
_cell.angle_beta   90.00
_cell.angle_gamma   90.00
#
_symmetry.space_group_name_H-M   'P 1'
#
loop_
_entity.id
_entity.type
_entity.pdbx_description
1 polymer ?
#
loop_
_entity_poly.entity_id
_entity_poly.type
_entity_poly.pdbx_seq_one_letter_code
_entity_poly.pdbx_strand_id
1 'polypeptide(L)'
;MKRILLGATAALAMGATAASAGTLADVKARGELICIVNSGFVGFASVDKNGKYQGYDVDYCKATAAAVLGDASKVKYKPATGKTRFTILNSGEGDVLWRNTTWTFVRDVDVKLSYQGVNYYDGQGFMVPKKLGVKSAKDLNGASVCIQTGTTTELNLAEYFRVNKMKYEPVVTENNEESRRNILAGRC
;
A
#
# COMPACT_ATOMS: atom_id res chain seq x y z
N MET A 1 -57.39 53.89 2.82
CA MET A 1 -56.31 53.24 2.04
C MET A 1 -55.20 52.89 2.98
N LYS A 2 -55.17 51.62 3.44
CA LYS A 2 -54.14 51.10 4.34
C LYS A 2 -53.11 50.31 3.52
N ARG A 3 -51.86 50.79 3.49
CA ARG A 3 -50.74 50.09 2.84
C ARG A 3 -50.13 49.12 3.87
N ILE A 4 -50.20 47.83 3.58
CA ILE A 4 -49.56 46.76 4.31
C ILE A 4 -48.14 46.59 3.73
N LEU A 5 -47.10 46.89 4.52
CA LEU A 5 -45.72 46.60 4.21
C LEU A 5 -45.43 45.12 4.60
N LEU A 6 -45.24 44.25 3.63
CA LEU A 6 -44.69 42.92 3.86
C LEU A 6 -43.15 43.03 3.98
N GLY A 7 -42.65 42.83 5.17
CA GLY A 7 -41.24 42.66 5.41
C GLY A 7 -40.78 41.24 5.03
N ALA A 8 -39.94 41.12 4.00
CA ALA A 8 -39.31 39.87 3.64
C ALA A 8 -38.06 39.67 4.52
N THR A 9 -38.13 38.79 5.51
CA THR A 9 -36.96 38.30 6.26
C THR A 9 -36.24 37.27 5.43
N ALA A 10 -35.12 37.65 4.81
CA ALA A 10 -34.20 36.73 4.17
C ALA A 10 -33.39 35.96 5.25
N ALA A 11 -33.74 34.73 5.48
CA ALA A 11 -32.93 33.81 6.31
C ALA A 11 -31.64 33.44 5.54
N LEU A 12 -30.51 34.04 5.93
CA LEU A 12 -29.19 33.56 5.50
C LEU A 12 -28.97 32.19 6.16
N ALA A 13 -29.15 31.13 5.38
CA ALA A 13 -28.64 29.81 5.73
C ALA A 13 -27.11 29.87 5.60
N MET A 14 -26.41 30.12 6.70
CA MET A 14 -24.96 29.89 6.80
C MET A 14 -24.75 28.38 6.66
N GLY A 15 -24.39 27.93 5.45
CA GLY A 15 -23.87 26.60 5.22
C GLY A 15 -22.56 26.47 6.01
N ALA A 16 -22.62 25.83 7.19
CA ALA A 16 -21.45 25.41 7.90
C ALA A 16 -20.74 24.39 6.98
N THR A 17 -19.70 24.81 6.28
CA THR A 17 -18.75 23.90 5.66
C THR A 17 -18.16 23.10 6.82
N ALA A 18 -18.59 21.84 6.98
CA ALA A 18 -17.95 20.91 7.90
C ALA A 18 -16.47 20.85 7.50
N ALA A 19 -15.61 21.50 8.26
CA ALA A 19 -14.19 21.32 8.16
C ALA A 19 -13.95 19.80 8.34
N SER A 20 -13.41 19.15 7.32
CA SER A 20 -13.04 17.73 7.43
C SER A 20 -12.17 17.57 8.67
N ALA A 21 -12.67 16.86 9.66
CA ALA A 21 -11.99 16.61 10.90
C ALA A 21 -10.87 15.65 10.63
N GLY A 22 -9.79 15.87 10.10
CA GLY A 22 -8.69 15.03 9.60
C GLY A 22 -8.71 13.55 10.08
N THR A 23 -8.03 12.70 9.38
CA THR A 23 -8.05 11.23 9.58
C THR A 23 -7.98 10.78 11.05
N LEU A 24 -7.19 11.46 11.88
CA LEU A 24 -7.08 11.12 13.32
C LEU A 24 -8.40 11.30 14.08
N ALA A 25 -9.14 12.38 13.80
CA ALA A 25 -10.42 12.62 14.45
C ALA A 25 -11.47 11.60 13.98
N ASP A 26 -11.45 11.23 12.71
CA ASP A 26 -12.35 10.22 12.15
C ASP A 26 -12.09 8.82 12.75
N VAL A 27 -10.81 8.44 12.91
CA VAL A 27 -10.41 7.20 13.57
C VAL A 27 -10.88 7.15 15.01
N LYS A 28 -10.69 8.26 15.75
CA LYS A 28 -11.16 8.36 17.16
C LYS A 28 -12.67 8.30 17.27
N ALA A 29 -13.39 8.99 16.39
CA ALA A 29 -14.86 8.98 16.39
C ALA A 29 -15.43 7.62 16.04
N ARG A 30 -14.80 6.90 15.12
CA ARG A 30 -15.16 5.54 14.71
C ARG A 30 -14.78 4.49 15.75
N GLY A 31 -13.73 4.74 16.54
CA GLY A 31 -13.21 3.80 17.53
C GLY A 31 -12.47 2.60 16.93
N GLU A 32 -12.05 2.68 15.69
CA GLU A 32 -11.35 1.61 14.95
C GLU A 32 -10.38 2.21 13.93
N LEU A 33 -9.18 1.63 13.81
CA LEU A 33 -8.18 1.97 12.80
C LEU A 33 -8.32 1.04 11.59
N ILE A 34 -8.52 1.58 10.39
CA ILE A 34 -8.48 0.81 9.14
C ILE A 34 -7.05 0.82 8.60
N CYS A 35 -6.37 -0.30 8.75
CA CYS A 35 -4.96 -0.45 8.39
C CYS A 35 -4.83 -1.21 7.06
N ILE A 36 -4.21 -0.57 6.06
CA ILE A 36 -3.93 -1.19 4.77
C ILE A 36 -2.67 -2.03 4.88
N VAL A 37 -2.78 -3.31 4.56
CA VAL A 37 -1.69 -4.30 4.67
C VAL A 37 -1.49 -5.08 3.37
N ASN A 38 -0.37 -5.80 3.26
CA ASN A 38 -0.16 -6.74 2.16
C ASN A 38 -1.12 -7.94 2.29
N SER A 39 -1.54 -8.49 1.16
CA SER A 39 -2.46 -9.63 1.11
C SER A 39 -1.81 -11.01 1.25
N GLY A 40 -0.46 -11.09 1.26
CA GLY A 40 0.24 -12.38 1.30
C GLY A 40 1.76 -12.23 1.20
N PHE A 41 2.37 -11.57 2.19
CA PHE A 41 3.82 -11.47 2.31
C PHE A 41 4.26 -12.03 3.65
N VAL A 42 4.69 -13.29 3.65
CA VAL A 42 5.07 -14.03 4.85
C VAL A 42 6.15 -13.26 5.62
N GLY A 43 5.98 -13.16 6.94
CA GLY A 43 6.84 -12.38 7.83
C GLY A 43 6.42 -10.91 7.98
N PHE A 44 5.81 -10.30 6.97
CA PHE A 44 5.35 -8.91 7.01
C PHE A 44 3.84 -8.78 7.23
N ALA A 45 3.03 -9.30 6.30
CA ALA A 45 1.59 -9.40 6.48
C ALA A 45 1.07 -10.64 5.76
N SER A 46 0.54 -11.57 6.49
CA SER A 46 -0.07 -12.80 5.97
C SER A 46 -1.20 -13.24 6.87
N VAL A 47 -2.05 -14.09 6.35
CA VAL A 47 -3.17 -14.67 7.11
C VAL A 47 -2.78 -16.09 7.51
N ASP A 48 -2.94 -16.45 8.78
CA ASP A 48 -2.70 -17.79 9.28
C ASP A 48 -3.85 -18.75 8.92
N LYS A 49 -3.72 -20.02 9.31
CA LYS A 49 -4.73 -21.07 9.06
C LYS A 49 -6.11 -20.80 9.70
N ASN A 50 -6.16 -19.89 10.67
CA ASN A 50 -7.39 -19.50 11.38
C ASN A 50 -7.99 -18.19 10.83
N GLY A 51 -7.43 -17.66 9.73
CA GLY A 51 -7.89 -16.40 9.16
C GLY A 51 -7.35 -15.15 9.88
N LYS A 52 -6.40 -15.29 10.81
CA LYS A 52 -5.86 -14.18 11.58
C LYS A 52 -4.65 -13.56 10.90
N TYR A 53 -4.64 -12.23 10.80
CA TYR A 53 -3.49 -11.48 10.29
C TYR A 53 -2.31 -11.54 11.27
N GLN A 54 -1.10 -11.72 10.73
CA GLN A 54 0.15 -11.79 11.48
C GLN A 54 1.33 -11.25 10.67
N GLY A 55 2.36 -10.78 11.37
CA GLY A 55 3.62 -10.32 10.82
C GLY A 55 3.97 -8.88 11.19
N TYR A 56 5.14 -8.45 10.75
CA TYR A 56 5.77 -7.18 11.09
C TYR A 56 4.86 -5.97 10.82
N ASP A 57 4.30 -5.85 9.63
CA ASP A 57 3.41 -4.75 9.27
C ASP A 57 2.11 -4.77 10.10
N VAL A 58 1.61 -5.98 10.41
CA VAL A 58 0.42 -6.19 11.25
C VAL A 58 0.65 -5.71 12.68
N ASP A 59 1.86 -5.91 13.22
CA ASP A 59 2.20 -5.45 14.56
C ASP A 59 2.34 -3.92 14.62
N TYR A 60 2.81 -3.27 13.56
CA TYR A 60 2.74 -1.81 13.43
C TYR A 60 1.31 -1.27 13.35
N CYS A 61 0.39 -1.97 12.68
CA CYS A 61 -1.04 -1.61 12.72
C CYS A 61 -1.58 -1.63 14.14
N LYS A 62 -1.28 -2.68 14.90
CA LYS A 62 -1.68 -2.82 16.33
C LYS A 62 -1.05 -1.74 17.20
N ALA A 63 0.24 -1.46 17.01
CA ALA A 63 0.93 -0.41 17.74
C ALA A 63 0.31 0.97 17.47
N THR A 64 -0.04 1.25 16.20
CA THR A 64 -0.74 2.48 15.82
C THR A 64 -2.11 2.59 16.49
N ALA A 65 -2.91 1.51 16.49
CA ALA A 65 -4.20 1.48 17.16
C ALA A 65 -4.06 1.68 18.68
N ALA A 66 -3.09 1.04 19.31
CA ALA A 66 -2.80 1.24 20.73
C ALA A 66 -2.44 2.69 21.03
N ALA A 67 -1.64 3.34 20.22
CA ALA A 67 -1.24 4.73 20.39
C ALA A 67 -2.41 5.72 20.18
N VAL A 68 -3.28 5.46 19.22
CA VAL A 68 -4.38 6.37 18.84
C VAL A 68 -5.64 6.14 19.65
N LEU A 69 -5.97 4.89 19.95
CA LEU A 69 -7.24 4.45 20.56
C LEU A 69 -7.06 3.84 21.94
N GLY A 70 -5.82 3.67 22.44
CA GLY A 70 -5.53 3.00 23.71
C GLY A 70 -5.70 1.48 23.69
N ASP A 71 -6.00 0.87 22.53
CA ASP A 71 -6.28 -0.56 22.40
C ASP A 71 -5.74 -1.13 21.09
N ALA A 72 -4.78 -2.05 21.16
CA ALA A 72 -4.16 -2.71 20.01
C ALA A 72 -5.13 -3.62 19.22
N SER A 73 -6.26 -3.99 19.80
CA SER A 73 -7.27 -4.84 19.13
C SER A 73 -8.19 -4.06 18.21
N LYS A 74 -8.22 -2.74 18.30
CA LYS A 74 -9.08 -1.83 17.51
C LYS A 74 -8.55 -1.60 16.10
N VAL A 75 -8.25 -2.67 15.39
CA VAL A 75 -7.73 -2.65 14.00
C VAL A 75 -8.61 -3.48 13.08
N LYS A 76 -9.02 -2.86 11.99
CA LYS A 76 -9.57 -3.52 10.81
C LYS A 76 -8.52 -3.57 9.72
N TYR A 77 -8.21 -4.76 9.23
CA TYR A 77 -7.22 -4.93 8.16
C TYR A 77 -7.87 -4.82 6.79
N LYS A 78 -7.27 -4.00 5.92
CA LYS A 78 -7.66 -3.82 4.51
C LYS A 78 -6.54 -4.35 3.62
N PRO A 79 -6.66 -5.57 3.04
CA PRO A 79 -5.64 -6.09 2.14
C PRO A 79 -5.58 -5.28 0.84
N ALA A 80 -4.37 -5.02 0.36
CA ALA A 80 -4.13 -4.31 -0.88
C ALA A 80 -2.95 -4.90 -1.66
N THR A 81 -3.01 -4.80 -2.98
CA THR A 81 -1.92 -5.16 -3.90
C THR A 81 -0.92 -4.01 -4.05
N GLY A 82 0.18 -4.23 -4.78
CA GLY A 82 1.11 -3.17 -5.17
C GLY A 82 0.42 -2.05 -5.97
N LYS A 83 -0.55 -2.43 -6.79
CA LYS A 83 -1.28 -1.52 -7.68
C LYS A 83 -2.38 -0.72 -6.95
N THR A 84 -3.09 -1.32 -6.00
CA THR A 84 -4.31 -0.72 -5.41
C THR A 84 -4.08 0.07 -4.12
N ARG A 85 -2.96 -0.16 -3.40
CA ARG A 85 -2.72 0.41 -2.06
C ARG A 85 -2.83 1.94 -1.97
N PHE A 86 -2.35 2.65 -2.98
CA PHE A 86 -2.37 4.11 -2.97
C PHE A 86 -3.76 4.68 -3.26
N THR A 87 -4.50 4.04 -4.16
CA THR A 87 -5.89 4.41 -4.44
C THR A 87 -6.75 4.24 -3.19
N ILE A 88 -6.60 3.11 -2.49
CA ILE A 88 -7.33 2.82 -1.24
C ILE A 88 -7.00 3.83 -0.15
N LEU A 89 -5.72 4.22 -0.01
CA LEU A 89 -5.31 5.24 0.97
C LEU A 89 -5.87 6.63 0.60
N ASN A 90 -5.70 7.04 -0.65
CA ASN A 90 -6.11 8.37 -1.12
C ASN A 90 -7.63 8.55 -1.20
N SER A 91 -8.40 7.46 -1.36
CA SER A 91 -9.86 7.49 -1.32
C SER A 91 -10.43 7.54 0.11
N GLY A 92 -9.59 7.39 1.13
CA GLY A 92 -10.03 7.33 2.53
C GLY A 92 -10.66 5.99 2.93
N GLU A 93 -10.55 4.96 2.08
CA GLU A 93 -10.99 3.60 2.44
C GLU A 93 -10.07 2.92 3.46
N GLY A 94 -8.93 3.52 3.77
CA GLY A 94 -8.01 3.12 4.82
C GLY A 94 -7.32 4.34 5.40
N ASP A 95 -7.01 4.30 6.68
CA ASP A 95 -6.47 5.43 7.44
C ASP A 95 -4.94 5.49 7.38
N VAL A 96 -4.31 4.32 7.33
CA VAL A 96 -2.85 4.17 7.35
C VAL A 96 -2.43 2.99 6.49
N LEU A 97 -1.27 3.13 5.86
CA LEU A 97 -0.66 2.09 5.02
C LEU A 97 0.58 1.54 5.72
N TRP A 98 0.43 0.41 6.40
CA TRP A 98 1.53 -0.37 6.95
C TRP A 98 1.78 -1.59 6.05
N ARG A 99 2.71 -1.42 5.12
CA ARG A 99 3.18 -2.50 4.25
C ARG A 99 4.50 -2.13 3.59
N ASN A 100 5.14 -3.10 2.92
CA ASN A 100 6.39 -2.95 2.17
C ASN A 100 6.26 -1.86 1.07
N THR A 101 6.30 -0.59 1.47
CA THR A 101 6.11 0.56 0.58
C THR A 101 7.33 1.48 0.65
N THR A 102 8.14 1.46 -0.40
CA THR A 102 9.34 2.27 -0.49
C THR A 102 8.99 3.76 -0.51
N TRP A 103 9.66 4.56 0.31
CA TRP A 103 9.60 6.01 0.23
C TRP A 103 10.37 6.49 -1.00
N THR A 104 9.70 7.15 -1.91
CA THR A 104 10.30 7.75 -3.10
C THR A 104 9.76 9.16 -3.29
N PHE A 105 10.53 10.02 -3.95
CA PHE A 105 10.14 11.39 -4.27
C PHE A 105 8.79 11.45 -5.01
N VAL A 106 8.62 10.62 -6.04
CA VAL A 106 7.36 10.55 -6.81
C VAL A 106 6.16 10.18 -5.93
N ARG A 107 6.32 9.23 -5.00
CA ARG A 107 5.24 8.83 -4.10
C ARG A 107 4.90 9.91 -3.08
N ASP A 108 5.89 10.63 -2.60
CA ASP A 108 5.71 11.74 -1.65
C ASP A 108 5.03 12.93 -2.34
N VAL A 109 5.55 13.39 -3.46
CA VAL A 109 5.14 14.62 -4.14
C VAL A 109 3.96 14.42 -5.08
N ASP A 110 4.05 13.45 -6.02
CA ASP A 110 3.04 13.29 -7.08
C ASP A 110 1.84 12.45 -6.60
N VAL A 111 2.09 11.39 -5.86
CA VAL A 111 1.04 10.55 -5.28
C VAL A 111 0.47 11.14 -3.99
N LYS A 112 1.15 12.16 -3.44
CA LYS A 112 0.75 12.90 -2.24
C LYS A 112 0.62 12.01 -1.00
N LEU A 113 1.57 11.09 -0.83
CA LEU A 113 1.65 10.25 0.36
C LEU A 113 2.43 10.97 1.46
N SER A 114 1.88 11.03 2.65
CA SER A 114 2.60 11.54 3.82
C SER A 114 3.34 10.41 4.53
N TYR A 115 4.63 10.28 4.29
CA TYR A 115 5.49 9.30 4.97
C TYR A 115 5.84 9.78 6.38
N GLN A 116 5.64 8.93 7.37
CA GLN A 116 5.90 9.26 8.77
C GLN A 116 7.25 8.73 9.27
N GLY A 117 7.88 7.83 8.54
CA GLY A 117 9.19 7.28 8.86
C GLY A 117 9.53 6.02 8.07
N VAL A 118 10.77 5.59 8.21
CA VAL A 118 11.27 4.33 7.67
C VAL A 118 11.40 3.34 8.80
N ASN A 119 10.68 2.23 8.71
CA ASN A 119 10.68 1.17 9.71
C ASN A 119 11.49 -0.07 9.30
N TYR A 120 11.87 -0.17 8.02
CA TYR A 120 12.65 -1.29 7.50
C TYR A 120 13.51 -0.85 6.32
N TYR A 121 14.77 -1.24 6.31
CA TYR A 121 15.68 -1.04 5.19
C TYR A 121 15.85 -2.36 4.45
N ASP A 122 15.57 -2.35 3.16
CA ASP A 122 15.66 -3.53 2.30
C ASP A 122 16.49 -3.25 1.03
N GLY A 123 16.58 -4.26 0.17
CA GLY A 123 17.19 -4.15 -1.14
C GLY A 123 16.46 -5.02 -2.15
N GLN A 124 16.80 -4.85 -3.43
CA GLN A 124 16.25 -5.63 -4.52
C GLN A 124 17.31 -6.58 -5.07
N GLY A 125 16.93 -7.81 -5.33
CA GLY A 125 17.77 -8.83 -5.96
C GLY A 125 16.96 -9.79 -6.81
N PHE A 126 17.66 -10.70 -7.49
CA PHE A 126 17.05 -11.78 -8.27
C PHE A 126 17.07 -13.07 -7.47
N MET A 127 15.93 -13.74 -7.41
CA MET A 127 15.81 -15.10 -6.92
C MET A 127 15.70 -16.03 -8.13
N VAL A 128 16.63 -16.98 -8.22
CA VAL A 128 16.68 -17.95 -9.33
C VAL A 128 16.81 -19.37 -8.80
N PRO A 129 16.30 -20.39 -9.50
CA PRO A 129 16.55 -21.79 -9.16
C PRO A 129 18.05 -22.11 -9.24
N LYS A 130 18.62 -22.74 -8.22
CA LYS A 130 20.06 -23.11 -8.18
C LYS A 130 20.52 -23.89 -9.40
N LYS A 131 19.64 -24.74 -9.95
CA LYS A 131 19.93 -25.57 -11.14
C LYS A 131 20.25 -24.76 -12.40
N LEU A 132 19.88 -23.49 -12.48
CA LEU A 132 20.20 -22.60 -13.61
C LEU A 132 21.66 -22.17 -13.62
N GLY A 133 22.41 -22.33 -12.54
CA GLY A 133 23.84 -22.01 -12.49
C GLY A 133 24.17 -20.54 -12.67
N VAL A 134 23.19 -19.64 -12.60
CA VAL A 134 23.35 -18.18 -12.75
C VAL A 134 24.34 -17.66 -11.70
N LYS A 135 25.33 -16.89 -12.14
CA LYS A 135 26.37 -16.30 -11.29
C LYS A 135 26.22 -14.79 -11.15
N SER A 136 25.57 -14.16 -12.13
CA SER A 136 25.39 -12.71 -12.22
C SER A 136 24.00 -12.39 -12.76
N ALA A 137 23.43 -11.26 -12.35
CA ALA A 137 22.21 -10.74 -12.95
C ALA A 137 22.34 -10.51 -14.47
N LYS A 138 23.54 -10.33 -14.99
CA LYS A 138 23.78 -10.22 -16.44
C LYS A 138 23.54 -11.51 -17.21
N ASP A 139 23.60 -12.66 -16.53
CA ASP A 139 23.33 -13.97 -17.14
C ASP A 139 21.82 -14.16 -17.40
N LEU A 140 20.98 -13.24 -16.92
CA LEU A 140 19.53 -13.27 -17.08
C LEU A 140 19.02 -12.59 -18.36
N ASN A 141 19.90 -12.30 -19.33
CA ASN A 141 19.47 -11.73 -20.60
C ASN A 141 18.54 -12.71 -21.35
N GLY A 142 17.33 -12.24 -21.69
CA GLY A 142 16.29 -13.06 -22.34
C GLY A 142 15.44 -13.89 -21.38
N ALA A 143 15.67 -13.80 -20.07
CA ALA A 143 14.90 -14.56 -19.08
C ALA A 143 13.47 -14.06 -18.94
N SER A 144 12.53 -14.96 -18.61
CA SER A 144 11.21 -14.58 -18.08
C SER A 144 11.33 -14.27 -16.59
N VAL A 145 10.84 -13.11 -16.19
CA VAL A 145 10.99 -12.60 -14.82
C VAL A 145 9.62 -12.31 -14.22
N CYS A 146 9.30 -12.99 -13.11
CA CYS A 146 8.11 -12.68 -12.33
C CYS A 146 8.28 -11.32 -11.63
N ILE A 147 7.31 -10.43 -11.84
CA ILE A 147 7.36 -9.07 -11.30
C ILE A 147 5.99 -8.61 -10.84
N GLN A 148 5.93 -8.03 -9.65
CA GLN A 148 4.70 -7.47 -9.13
C GLN A 148 4.50 -6.04 -9.65
N THR A 149 3.38 -5.81 -10.34
CA THR A 149 3.06 -4.48 -10.91
C THR A 149 2.80 -3.42 -9.84
N GLY A 150 3.07 -2.15 -10.19
CA GLY A 150 2.89 -1.00 -9.32
C GLY A 150 3.94 -0.88 -8.21
N THR A 151 5.10 -1.49 -8.40
CA THR A 151 6.19 -1.50 -7.42
C THR A 151 7.44 -0.77 -7.93
N THR A 152 8.29 -0.32 -7.00
CA THR A 152 9.64 0.16 -7.35
C THR A 152 10.48 -0.96 -7.95
N THR A 153 10.21 -2.20 -7.56
CA THR A 153 10.89 -3.39 -8.07
C THR A 153 10.67 -3.57 -9.57
N GLU A 154 9.45 -3.31 -10.06
CA GLU A 154 9.13 -3.32 -11.50
C GLU A 154 9.92 -2.24 -12.26
N LEU A 155 9.93 -1.01 -11.75
CA LEU A 155 10.65 0.10 -12.36
C LEU A 155 12.17 -0.13 -12.39
N ASN A 156 12.73 -0.58 -11.28
CA ASN A 156 14.16 -0.87 -11.16
C ASN A 156 14.57 -2.05 -12.05
N LEU A 157 13.72 -3.07 -12.19
CA LEU A 157 13.96 -4.19 -13.10
C LEU A 157 14.06 -3.68 -14.55
N ALA A 158 13.07 -2.93 -15.00
CA ALA A 158 13.06 -2.36 -16.35
C ALA A 158 14.30 -1.50 -16.62
N GLU A 159 14.64 -0.64 -15.66
CA GLU A 159 15.82 0.23 -15.76
C GLU A 159 17.13 -0.57 -15.79
N TYR A 160 17.27 -1.59 -14.92
CA TYR A 160 18.47 -2.43 -14.90
C TYR A 160 18.70 -3.12 -16.24
N PHE A 161 17.67 -3.70 -16.85
CA PHE A 161 17.78 -4.36 -18.13
C PHE A 161 18.05 -3.37 -19.27
N ARG A 162 17.40 -2.21 -19.25
CA ARG A 162 17.64 -1.13 -20.22
C ARG A 162 19.08 -0.63 -20.22
N VAL A 163 19.62 -0.30 -19.04
CA VAL A 163 20.99 0.22 -18.90
C VAL A 163 22.03 -0.81 -19.33
N ASN A 164 21.80 -2.09 -19.01
CA ASN A 164 22.70 -3.17 -19.39
C ASN A 164 22.46 -3.70 -20.82
N LYS A 165 21.58 -3.06 -21.61
CA LYS A 165 21.20 -3.47 -22.97
C LYS A 165 20.72 -4.93 -23.05
N MET A 166 20.06 -5.39 -22.00
CA MET A 166 19.49 -6.73 -21.86
C MET A 166 17.99 -6.71 -22.17
N LYS A 167 17.46 -7.88 -22.51
CA LYS A 167 16.02 -8.12 -22.71
C LYS A 167 15.50 -9.05 -21.63
N TYR A 168 14.21 -8.95 -21.30
CA TYR A 168 13.50 -9.91 -20.46
C TYR A 168 12.02 -9.97 -20.87
N GLU A 169 11.35 -11.03 -20.45
CA GLU A 169 9.91 -11.21 -20.63
C GLU A 169 9.22 -11.07 -19.27
N PRO A 170 8.40 -10.02 -19.05
CA PRO A 170 7.74 -9.85 -17.77
C PRO A 170 6.59 -10.85 -17.59
N VAL A 171 6.62 -11.61 -16.52
CA VAL A 171 5.49 -12.41 -16.03
C VAL A 171 4.87 -11.62 -14.88
N VAL A 172 3.83 -10.85 -15.21
CA VAL A 172 3.20 -9.92 -14.27
C VAL A 172 2.40 -10.69 -13.22
N THR A 173 2.55 -10.30 -11.97
CA THR A 173 1.84 -10.88 -10.82
C THR A 173 1.20 -9.77 -9.96
N GLU A 174 0.14 -10.11 -9.25
CA GLU A 174 -0.55 -9.16 -8.38
C GLU A 174 0.03 -9.11 -6.96
N ASN A 175 0.59 -10.23 -6.50
CA ASN A 175 1.11 -10.34 -5.14
C ASN A 175 2.33 -11.28 -5.05
N ASN A 176 3.02 -11.21 -3.91
CA ASN A 176 4.25 -11.98 -3.66
C ASN A 176 4.02 -13.50 -3.69
N GLU A 177 2.87 -13.96 -3.21
CA GLU A 177 2.55 -15.39 -3.19
C GLU A 177 2.35 -15.97 -4.60
N GLU A 178 1.76 -15.21 -5.49
CA GLU A 178 1.66 -15.58 -6.90
C GLU A 178 3.02 -15.65 -7.57
N SER A 179 3.89 -14.66 -7.33
CA SER A 179 5.29 -14.68 -7.82
C SER A 179 6.02 -15.93 -7.34
N ARG A 180 5.86 -16.27 -6.05
CA ARG A 180 6.46 -17.47 -5.46
C ARG A 180 5.95 -18.76 -6.11
N ARG A 181 4.64 -18.88 -6.33
CA ARG A 181 4.07 -20.04 -7.03
C ARG A 181 4.57 -20.17 -8.47
N ASN A 182 4.65 -19.04 -9.17
CA ASN A 182 5.07 -19.04 -10.58
C ASN A 182 6.54 -19.45 -10.74
N ILE A 183 7.44 -18.98 -9.89
CA ILE A 183 8.85 -19.41 -9.95
C ILE A 183 9.01 -20.89 -9.57
N LEU A 184 8.27 -21.38 -8.59
CA LEU A 184 8.30 -22.80 -8.22
C LEU A 184 7.74 -23.70 -9.32
N ALA A 185 6.78 -23.20 -10.10
CA ALA A 185 6.22 -23.90 -11.27
C ALA A 185 7.07 -23.73 -12.55
N GLY A 186 8.19 -23.01 -12.50
CA GLY A 186 9.07 -22.78 -13.65
C GLY A 186 8.47 -21.86 -14.71
N ARG A 187 7.50 -20.99 -14.33
CA ARG A 187 6.88 -20.04 -15.27
C ARG A 187 7.72 -18.77 -15.46
N CYS A 188 8.63 -18.53 -14.57
CA CYS A 188 9.56 -17.41 -14.64
C CYS A 188 10.90 -17.77 -13.99
#